data_89ab4ab0471816b67e158c0c7cdf11c6
#
_entry.id   89ab4ab0471816b67e158c0c7cdf11c6
#
_cell.length_a   1.000
_cell.length_b   1.000
_cell.length_c   1.000
_cell.angle_alpha   90.00
_cell.angle_beta   90.00
_cell.angle_gamma   90.00
#
_symmetry.space_group_name_H-M   'P 1'
#
loop_
_entity.id
_entity.type
_entity.pdbx_description
1 polymer ?
#
loop_
_entity_poly.entity_id
_entity_poly.type
_entity_poly.pdbx_seq_one_letter_code
_entity_poly.pdbx_strand_id
1 'polypeptide(L)'
;MLLVRGHGGGTTLTGTIFERGEEAPSYKGAPDEDAPYVWVCDEFYEVESGGSETTIDGRTINVAFDSPMPRGFDTRDQALGAAKEHVRTQFARVGVAAEDVRIEVVKSEPGAV
;
A
#
# COMPACT_ATOMS: atom_id res chain seq x y z
N MET A 1 13.90 4.44 3.11
CA MET A 1 12.62 3.95 2.59
C MET A 1 11.60 5.07 2.52
N LEU A 2 10.59 4.87 1.69
CA LEU A 2 9.48 5.81 1.57
C LEU A 2 8.20 5.15 2.07
N LEU A 3 7.47 5.85 2.91
CA LEU A 3 6.13 5.42 3.33
C LEU A 3 5.12 6.14 2.46
N VAL A 4 4.22 5.39 1.85
CA VAL A 4 3.14 5.95 1.02
C VAL A 4 1.83 5.68 1.75
N ARG A 5 1.17 6.73 2.20
CA ARG A 5 -0.06 6.64 2.97
C ARG A 5 -1.22 7.24 2.21
N GLY A 6 -2.30 6.49 2.14
CA GLY A 6 -3.57 7.01 1.65
C GLY A 6 -4.54 7.21 2.80
N HIS A 7 -5.23 8.34 2.77
CA HIS A 7 -6.28 8.67 3.75
C HIS A 7 -7.58 8.94 3.01
N GLY A 8 -8.61 8.22 3.36
CA GLY A 8 -9.91 8.40 2.75
C GLY A 8 -11.00 7.71 3.55
N GLY A 9 -12.20 8.30 3.56
CA GLY A 9 -13.35 7.71 4.25
C GLY A 9 -13.15 7.45 5.74
N GLY A 10 -12.20 8.14 6.38
CA GLY A 10 -11.88 7.93 7.79
C GLY A 10 -10.91 6.78 8.06
N THR A 11 -10.32 6.20 7.02
CA THR A 11 -9.37 5.10 7.17
C THR A 11 -8.03 5.43 6.49
N THR A 12 -7.00 4.68 6.83
CA THR A 12 -5.64 4.89 6.34
C THR A 12 -5.05 3.57 5.85
N LEU A 13 -4.38 3.61 4.69
CA LEU A 13 -3.61 2.48 4.17
C LEU A 13 -2.18 2.95 3.97
N THR A 14 -1.22 2.23 4.56
CA THR A 14 0.19 2.56 4.46
C THR A 14 0.96 1.42 3.81
N GLY A 15 1.73 1.75 2.78
CA GLY A 15 2.68 0.83 2.18
C GLY A 15 4.08 1.41 2.22
N THR A 16 5.06 0.62 1.82
CA THR A 16 6.48 0.97 1.90
C THR A 16 7.18 0.74 0.58
N ILE A 17 7.98 1.71 0.15
CA ILE A 17 8.95 1.53 -0.93
C ILE A 17 10.33 1.39 -0.29
N PHE A 18 10.93 0.21 -0.42
CA PHE A 18 12.30 -0.04 0.02
C PHE A 18 13.25 0.35 -1.10
N GLU A 19 14.28 1.10 -0.75
CA GLU A 19 15.30 1.54 -1.69
C GLU A 19 16.49 0.56 -1.66
N ARG A 20 17.33 0.65 -2.68
CA ARG A 20 18.51 -0.22 -2.80
C ARG A 20 19.37 -0.16 -1.53
N GLY A 21 19.77 -1.32 -1.03
CA GLY A 21 20.57 -1.44 0.19
C GLY A 21 19.76 -1.53 1.48
N GLU A 22 18.46 -1.35 1.41
CA GLU A 22 17.57 -1.53 2.56
C GLU A 22 17.06 -2.97 2.62
N GLU A 23 16.82 -3.45 3.85
CA GLU A 23 16.22 -4.77 4.04
C GLU A 23 14.73 -4.72 3.71
N ALA A 24 14.40 -5.21 2.54
CA ALA A 24 13.00 -5.43 2.17
C ALA A 24 12.58 -6.82 2.63
N PRO A 25 11.28 -7.02 2.94
CA PRO A 25 10.78 -8.37 3.13
C PRO A 25 11.09 -9.21 1.89
N SER A 26 11.91 -10.24 2.05
CA SER A 26 12.24 -11.11 0.93
C SER A 26 11.36 -12.34 0.99
N TYR A 27 10.62 -12.54 -0.09
CA TYR A 27 9.88 -13.77 -0.30
C TYR A 27 10.69 -14.60 -1.27
N LYS A 28 11.17 -15.73 -0.79
CA LYS A 28 12.01 -16.62 -1.59
C LYS A 28 11.29 -16.99 -2.88
N GLY A 29 11.92 -16.69 -4.02
CA GLY A 29 11.33 -16.91 -5.33
C GLY A 29 10.47 -15.76 -5.84
N ALA A 30 10.42 -14.62 -5.16
CA ALA A 30 9.74 -13.43 -5.66
C ALA A 30 10.44 -12.93 -6.93
N PRO A 31 9.69 -12.66 -8.02
CA PRO A 31 10.32 -12.29 -9.30
C PRO A 31 11.17 -11.03 -9.25
N ASP A 32 10.85 -10.12 -8.35
CA ASP A 32 11.45 -8.78 -8.32
C ASP A 32 12.35 -8.56 -7.10
N GLU A 33 12.83 -9.63 -6.45
CA GLU A 33 13.61 -9.50 -5.21
C GLU A 33 14.90 -8.70 -5.37
N ASP A 34 15.48 -8.67 -6.56
CA ASP A 34 16.74 -7.95 -6.83
C ASP A 34 16.52 -6.53 -7.38
N ALA A 35 15.30 -6.08 -7.46
CA ALA A 35 15.00 -4.74 -7.98
C ALA A 35 15.54 -3.65 -7.06
N PRO A 36 15.99 -2.49 -7.62
CA PRO A 36 16.49 -1.39 -6.79
C PRO A 36 15.42 -0.73 -5.92
N TYR A 37 14.15 -0.81 -6.32
CA TYR A 37 13.02 -0.28 -5.55
C TYR A 37 11.97 -1.34 -5.43
N VAL A 38 11.48 -1.58 -4.21
CA VAL A 38 10.51 -2.64 -3.94
C VAL A 38 9.30 -2.04 -3.21
N TRP A 39 8.13 -2.17 -3.80
CA TRP A 39 6.86 -1.73 -3.22
C TRP A 39 6.19 -2.89 -2.49
N VAL A 40 5.84 -2.65 -1.23
CA VAL A 40 5.14 -3.62 -0.39
C VAL A 40 3.94 -2.92 0.25
N CYS A 41 2.75 -3.46 0.03
CA CYS A 41 1.53 -2.93 0.63
C CYS A 41 0.46 -4.00 0.65
N ASP A 42 -0.38 -3.97 1.66
CA ASP A 42 -1.54 -4.84 1.71
C ASP A 42 -2.61 -4.38 0.71
N GLU A 43 -3.46 -5.30 0.35
CA GLU A 43 -4.69 -5.04 -0.39
C GLU A 43 -5.87 -5.23 0.56
N PHE A 44 -6.92 -4.45 0.38
CA PHE A 44 -8.17 -4.67 1.11
C PHE A 44 -9.37 -4.53 0.18
N TYR A 45 -10.44 -5.24 0.51
CA TYR A 45 -11.65 -5.24 -0.32
C TYR A 45 -12.87 -5.61 0.52
N GLU A 46 -14.03 -5.13 0.09
CA GLU A 46 -15.29 -5.42 0.76
C GLU A 46 -15.72 -6.86 0.52
N VAL A 47 -16.16 -7.53 1.58
CA VAL A 47 -16.74 -8.88 1.51
C VAL A 47 -18.09 -8.88 2.20
N GLU A 48 -18.94 -9.86 1.85
CA GLU A 48 -20.28 -9.97 2.44
C GLU A 48 -20.22 -10.41 3.89
N SER A 49 -19.27 -11.28 4.23
CA SER A 49 -19.12 -11.80 5.59
C SER A 49 -17.71 -12.34 5.79
N GLY A 50 -17.32 -12.53 7.03
CA GLY A 50 -16.04 -13.16 7.37
C GLY A 50 -14.85 -12.23 7.40
N GLY A 51 -15.04 -10.95 7.14
CA GLY A 51 -13.97 -9.94 7.23
C GLY A 51 -13.98 -9.21 8.56
N SER A 52 -13.14 -8.18 8.65
CA SER A 52 -13.13 -7.26 9.79
C SER A 52 -14.16 -6.17 9.58
N GLU A 53 -14.95 -5.87 10.62
CA GLU A 53 -15.89 -4.76 10.57
C GLU A 53 -15.12 -3.44 10.61
N THR A 54 -15.38 -2.59 9.62
CA THR A 54 -14.69 -1.31 9.49
C THR A 54 -15.69 -0.25 9.04
N THR A 55 -15.63 0.93 9.63
CA THR A 55 -16.45 2.06 9.20
C THR A 55 -15.65 2.89 8.21
N ILE A 56 -16.14 2.96 6.97
CA ILE A 56 -15.53 3.73 5.90
C ILE A 56 -16.59 4.65 5.31
N ASP A 57 -16.30 5.94 5.30
CA ASP A 57 -17.20 6.96 4.76
C ASP A 57 -18.61 6.90 5.35
N GLY A 58 -18.69 6.68 6.67
CA GLY A 58 -19.94 6.60 7.40
C GLY A 58 -20.69 5.28 7.26
N ARG A 59 -20.16 4.32 6.51
CA ARG A 59 -20.76 3.00 6.32
C ARG A 59 -19.96 1.94 7.05
N THR A 60 -20.63 1.03 7.72
CA THR A 60 -19.97 -0.13 8.33
C THR A 60 -20.01 -1.30 7.35
N ILE A 61 -18.84 -1.76 6.95
CA ILE A 61 -18.68 -2.84 5.97
C ILE A 61 -17.72 -3.90 6.51
N ASN A 62 -17.73 -5.07 5.93
CA ASN A 62 -16.77 -6.13 6.22
C ASN A 62 -15.64 -6.03 5.21
N VAL A 63 -14.40 -6.00 5.68
CA VAL A 63 -13.21 -5.84 4.84
C VAL A 63 -12.29 -7.04 5.04
N ALA A 64 -11.85 -7.64 3.96
CA ALA A 64 -10.82 -8.66 3.96
C ALA A 64 -9.48 -8.04 3.50
N PHE A 65 -8.39 -8.62 3.96
CA PHE A 65 -7.04 -8.17 3.65
C PHE A 65 -6.23 -9.28 2.98
N ASP A 66 -5.44 -8.91 1.98
CA ASP A 66 -4.46 -9.78 1.35
C ASP A 66 -3.08 -9.12 1.41
N SER A 67 -2.04 -9.95 1.43
CA SER A 67 -0.65 -9.47 1.39
C SER A 67 -0.01 -9.93 0.10
N PRO A 68 -0.12 -9.13 -0.97
CA PRO A 68 0.45 -9.52 -2.26
C PRO A 68 1.98 -9.54 -2.21
N MET A 69 2.58 -10.25 -3.18
CA MET A 69 4.02 -10.31 -3.32
C MET A 69 4.60 -8.92 -3.55
N PRO A 70 5.80 -8.63 -3.01
CA PRO A 70 6.49 -7.38 -3.30
C PRO A 70 6.67 -7.18 -4.80
N ARG A 71 6.57 -5.93 -5.26
CA ARG A 71 6.76 -5.57 -6.67
C ARG A 71 8.01 -4.72 -6.82
N GLY A 72 8.86 -5.11 -7.78
CA GLY A 72 10.10 -4.41 -8.06
C GLY A 72 9.97 -3.39 -9.18
N PHE A 73 10.75 -2.32 -9.08
CA PHE A 73 10.81 -1.23 -10.06
C PHE A 73 12.24 -0.78 -10.25
N ASP A 74 12.54 -0.28 -11.45
CA ASP A 74 13.88 0.19 -11.78
C ASP A 74 14.15 1.61 -11.29
N THR A 75 13.12 2.44 -11.18
CA THR A 75 13.26 3.84 -10.76
C THR A 75 12.30 4.17 -9.62
N ARG A 76 12.66 5.19 -8.84
CA ARG A 76 11.82 5.71 -7.76
C ARG A 76 10.48 6.21 -8.31
N ASP A 77 10.49 6.93 -9.44
CA ASP A 77 9.27 7.47 -10.03
C ASP A 77 8.30 6.38 -10.45
N GLN A 78 8.80 5.28 -11.00
CA GLN A 78 7.97 4.13 -11.34
C GLN A 78 7.34 3.52 -10.09
N ALA A 79 8.13 3.35 -9.03
CA ALA A 79 7.65 2.80 -7.77
C ALA A 79 6.60 3.71 -7.14
N LEU A 80 6.83 5.03 -7.11
CA LEU A 80 5.88 6.00 -6.58
C LEU A 80 4.57 6.02 -7.37
N GLY A 81 4.64 6.00 -8.69
CA GLY A 81 3.46 5.96 -9.56
C GLY A 81 2.61 4.72 -9.29
N ALA A 82 3.26 3.57 -9.23
CA ALA A 82 2.58 2.31 -8.93
C ALA A 82 1.99 2.29 -7.53
N ALA A 83 2.71 2.82 -6.54
CA ALA A 83 2.26 2.91 -5.15
C ALA A 83 1.00 3.76 -5.02
N LYS A 84 1.00 4.94 -5.64
CA LYS A 84 -0.16 5.84 -5.61
C LYS A 84 -1.38 5.22 -6.28
N GLU A 85 -1.17 4.56 -7.41
CA GLU A 85 -2.25 3.87 -8.12
C GLU A 85 -2.79 2.70 -7.30
N HIS A 86 -1.90 1.92 -6.68
CA HIS A 86 -2.28 0.82 -5.80
C HIS A 86 -3.19 1.32 -4.67
N VAL A 87 -2.79 2.39 -3.98
CA VAL A 87 -3.56 2.97 -2.88
C VAL A 87 -4.93 3.43 -3.35
N ARG A 88 -5.00 4.16 -4.47
CA ARG A 88 -6.29 4.61 -5.02
C ARG A 88 -7.20 3.44 -5.38
N THR A 89 -6.62 2.39 -5.97
CA THR A 89 -7.37 1.19 -6.34
C THR A 89 -7.97 0.49 -5.13
N GLN A 90 -7.19 0.38 -4.04
CA GLN A 90 -7.69 -0.24 -2.81
C GLN A 90 -8.86 0.56 -2.23
N PHE A 91 -8.74 1.87 -2.16
CA PHE A 91 -9.84 2.70 -1.67
C PHE A 91 -11.08 2.61 -2.56
N ALA A 92 -10.91 2.54 -3.88
CA ALA A 92 -12.03 2.36 -4.81
C ALA A 92 -12.80 1.07 -4.53
N ARG A 93 -12.11 0.02 -4.15
CA ARG A 93 -12.72 -1.28 -3.81
C ARG A 93 -13.65 -1.22 -2.59
N VAL A 94 -13.46 -0.23 -1.73
CA VAL A 94 -14.31 -0.03 -0.55
C VAL A 94 -15.19 1.22 -0.68
N GLY A 95 -15.35 1.73 -1.90
CA GLY A 95 -16.31 2.78 -2.21
C GLY A 95 -15.82 4.21 -2.00
N VAL A 96 -14.51 4.41 -1.84
CA VAL A 96 -13.93 5.76 -1.72
C VAL A 96 -13.38 6.20 -3.07
N ALA A 97 -13.90 7.30 -3.61
CA ALA A 97 -13.46 7.81 -4.91
C ALA A 97 -12.02 8.31 -4.86
N ALA A 98 -11.31 8.22 -5.98
CA ALA A 98 -9.90 8.63 -6.05
C ALA A 98 -9.68 10.08 -5.61
N GLU A 99 -10.60 10.97 -5.94
CA GLU A 99 -10.53 12.39 -5.57
C GLU A 99 -10.68 12.64 -4.06
N ASP A 100 -11.25 11.67 -3.33
CA ASP A 100 -11.43 11.74 -1.89
C ASP A 100 -10.29 11.06 -1.11
N VAL A 101 -9.30 10.54 -1.83
CA VAL A 101 -8.12 9.91 -1.23
C VAL A 101 -6.95 10.89 -1.25
N ARG A 102 -6.48 11.25 -0.06
CA ARG A 102 -5.29 12.07 0.08
C ARG A 102 -4.08 11.15 0.22
N ILE A 103 -3.08 11.33 -0.62
CA ILE A 103 -1.87 10.53 -0.59
C ILE A 103 -0.71 11.37 -0.06
N GLU A 104 -0.03 10.81 0.94
CA GLU A 104 1.12 11.41 1.59
C GLU A 104 2.32 10.50 1.40
N VAL A 105 3.46 11.08 1.02
CA VAL A 105 4.72 10.34 0.89
C VAL A 105 5.68 10.88 1.93
N VAL A 106 6.15 10.01 2.82
CA VAL A 106 7.03 10.38 3.92
C VAL A 106 8.34 9.60 3.77
N LYS A 107 9.47 10.30 3.78
CA LYS A 107 10.77 9.65 3.79
C LYS A 107 11.10 9.21 5.21
N SER A 108 11.43 7.93 5.38
CA SER A 108 11.89 7.38 6.64
C SER A 108 13.26 6.75 6.41
N GLU A 109 14.21 7.02 7.32
CA GLU A 109 15.55 6.45 7.22
C GLU A 109 15.67 5.30 8.21
N PRO A 110 15.98 4.07 7.70
CA PRO A 110 16.19 2.93 8.60
C PRO A 110 17.33 3.21 9.57
N GLY A 111 17.12 2.89 10.85
CA GLY A 111 18.12 3.11 11.87
C GLY A 111 18.25 4.55 12.36
N ALA A 112 17.49 5.49 11.83
CA ALA A 112 17.38 6.82 12.39
C ALA A 112 16.56 6.76 13.68
N VAL A 113 17.10 7.24 14.73
CA VAL A 113 16.44 7.23 16.03
C VAL A 113 16.19 8.64 16.50
#